data_021bc66d8ef9a1c71ac374b93a1e192e
#
_entry.id   021bc66d8ef9a1c71ac374b93a1e192e
#
_cell.length_a   1.000
_cell.length_b   1.000
_cell.length_c   1.000
_cell.angle_alpha   90.00
_cell.angle_beta   90.00
_cell.angle_gamma   90.00
#
_symmetry.space_group_name_H-M   'P 1'
#
loop_
_entity.id
_entity.type
_entity.pdbx_description
1 polymer ?
#
loop_
_entity_poly.entity_id
_entity_poly.type
_entity_poly.pdbx_seq_one_letter_code
_entity_poly.pdbx_strand_id
1 'polypeptide(L)'
;PYDVDLAATRGLAAGPWLHDAQGKSIPGYACYRTVAEGAARLAQLRDARPDLVTLLDIGDSWQRQNPQPGAAGDDLTVARLSNAAFPGPKPALLVMTAIHAREYPTAELGLRFVEWLVGNHGLHPDATWVLDHHEVHVLVQSNPDGRVRAQAQAGGSGGAAQRKNMNTLACGSGRLGVDLNRNYGFEWGAHNGSSTNPCQDTYRGASPQSEPETLAVDAYMGLLFPDRRGPGAGDAAPADTQGIFIDVHNYAEQVLWPWGGVTSAAPNSAALTTLGRRLAWFNAYEPMQSVGLYPTDGTTDDNAYGKLGVASYTLELGSGANFFTDCATFEGTIYPQNLEALLYAARAVRAPYLLPAGPDAYELAIAPPYAFPGDELELRATLSDARYNQMVNQLGAGALPVQAIVAADAYDGIPPWQAGAVALPLAAADGSY
;
A
#
# COMPACT_ATOMS: atom_id res chain seq x y z
N PRO A 1 -16.22 -32.21 19.05
CA PRO A 1 -16.13 -32.21 17.62
C PRO A 1 -16.79 -30.91 17.13
N TYR A 2 -16.01 -30.09 16.44
CA TYR A 2 -16.57 -28.92 15.74
C TYR A 2 -16.77 -29.33 14.29
N ASP A 3 -18.01 -29.34 13.85
CA ASP A 3 -18.34 -29.48 12.43
C ASP A 3 -18.16 -28.10 11.79
N VAL A 4 -17.11 -27.92 10.99
CA VAL A 4 -16.93 -26.70 10.22
C VAL A 4 -17.81 -26.79 8.99
N ASP A 5 -18.95 -26.11 9.03
CA ASP A 5 -19.78 -25.94 7.84
C ASP A 5 -19.05 -25.05 6.82
N LEU A 6 -18.39 -25.72 5.85
CA LEU A 6 -17.65 -25.05 4.78
C LEU A 6 -18.58 -24.16 3.89
N ALA A 7 -19.86 -24.47 3.82
CA ALA A 7 -20.82 -23.64 3.08
C ALA A 7 -21.15 -22.37 3.88
N ALA A 8 -21.35 -22.51 5.21
CA ALA A 8 -21.52 -21.37 6.11
C ALA A 8 -20.23 -20.55 6.23
N THR A 9 -19.04 -21.19 6.25
CA THR A 9 -17.74 -20.52 6.26
C THR A 9 -17.51 -19.75 4.95
N ARG A 10 -17.88 -20.31 3.80
CA ARG A 10 -17.88 -19.59 2.50
C ARG A 10 -18.94 -18.50 2.47
N GLY A 11 -20.08 -18.69 3.09
CA GLY A 11 -21.13 -17.68 3.27
C GLY A 11 -20.69 -16.55 4.21
N LEU A 12 -19.86 -16.84 5.23
CA LEU A 12 -19.23 -15.83 6.09
C LEU A 12 -18.09 -15.09 5.38
N ALA A 13 -17.31 -15.77 4.54
CA ALA A 13 -16.30 -15.12 3.66
C ALA A 13 -16.96 -14.24 2.59
N ALA A 14 -18.17 -14.60 2.15
CA ALA A 14 -19.07 -13.78 1.34
C ALA A 14 -20.06 -12.96 2.20
N GLY A 15 -19.72 -12.75 3.49
CA GLY A 15 -20.60 -12.05 4.44
C GLY A 15 -20.99 -10.65 3.97
N PRO A 16 -22.00 -10.05 4.60
CA PRO A 16 -22.55 -8.74 4.22
C PRO A 16 -21.53 -7.60 4.22
N TRP A 17 -20.31 -7.89 4.64
CA TRP A 17 -19.16 -6.97 4.63
C TRP A 17 -18.62 -6.68 3.22
N LEU A 18 -18.81 -7.60 2.24
CA LEU A 18 -18.17 -7.53 0.94
C LEU A 18 -19.02 -6.87 -0.15
N HIS A 19 -20.31 -6.66 0.08
CA HIS A 19 -21.20 -6.11 -0.94
C HIS A 19 -22.24 -5.19 -0.31
N ASP A 20 -21.87 -3.97 0.09
CA ASP A 20 -22.88 -2.92 0.12
C ASP A 20 -23.08 -2.40 -1.31
N ALA A 21 -23.88 -3.13 -2.07
CA ALA A 21 -24.32 -2.74 -3.40
C ALA A 21 -25.26 -1.51 -3.38
N GLN A 22 -25.49 -0.91 -2.21
CA GLN A 22 -26.36 0.24 -2.02
C GLN A 22 -25.63 1.55 -1.80
N GLY A 23 -24.28 1.56 -1.82
CA GLY A 23 -23.50 2.78 -1.80
C GLY A 23 -23.81 3.64 -3.03
N LYS A 24 -24.05 4.91 -2.84
CA LYS A 24 -24.17 5.89 -3.92
C LYS A 24 -22.76 6.13 -4.43
N SER A 25 -22.42 5.58 -5.54
CA SER A 25 -21.09 5.66 -6.11
C SER A 25 -20.93 6.92 -6.95
N ILE A 26 -19.68 7.25 -7.30
CA ILE A 26 -19.38 8.37 -8.18
C ILE A 26 -20.20 8.22 -9.48
N PRO A 27 -20.95 9.24 -9.92
CA PRO A 27 -21.78 9.14 -11.12
C PRO A 27 -20.98 8.67 -12.34
N GLY A 28 -21.46 7.60 -12.99
CA GLY A 28 -20.78 6.96 -14.12
C GLY A 28 -19.74 5.90 -13.73
N TYR A 29 -19.43 5.75 -12.44
CA TYR A 29 -18.41 4.83 -11.91
C TYR A 29 -18.92 4.12 -10.65
N ALA A 30 -19.84 3.20 -10.84
CA ALA A 30 -20.56 2.52 -9.74
C ALA A 30 -19.68 1.67 -8.82
N CYS A 31 -18.43 1.43 -9.16
CA CYS A 31 -17.46 0.71 -8.33
C CYS A 31 -16.64 1.62 -7.41
N TYR A 32 -16.65 2.92 -7.61
CA TYR A 32 -15.84 3.86 -6.82
C TYR A 32 -16.71 4.66 -5.86
N ARG A 33 -16.36 4.60 -4.60
CA ARG A 33 -17.05 5.32 -3.52
C ARG A 33 -16.62 6.78 -3.48
N THR A 34 -17.54 7.63 -3.07
CA THR A 34 -17.26 9.03 -2.71
C THR A 34 -16.45 9.08 -1.41
N VAL A 35 -15.85 10.25 -1.10
CA VAL A 35 -15.15 10.50 0.17
C VAL A 35 -16.05 10.15 1.36
N ALA A 36 -17.29 10.65 1.35
CA ALA A 36 -18.24 10.42 2.44
C ALA A 36 -18.63 8.94 2.60
N GLU A 37 -18.83 8.21 1.49
CA GLU A 37 -19.14 6.78 1.52
C GLU A 37 -17.95 5.96 2.05
N GLY A 38 -16.74 6.31 1.65
CA GLY A 38 -15.51 5.70 2.15
C GLY A 38 -15.33 5.91 3.65
N ALA A 39 -15.50 7.14 4.13
CA ALA A 39 -15.44 7.47 5.56
C ALA A 39 -16.52 6.73 6.37
N ALA A 40 -17.76 6.69 5.87
CA ALA A 40 -18.85 5.94 6.51
C ALA A 40 -18.55 4.44 6.58
N ARG A 41 -17.93 3.89 5.53
CA ARG A 41 -17.53 2.47 5.50
C ARG A 41 -16.43 2.14 6.51
N LEU A 42 -15.42 2.98 6.63
CA LEU A 42 -14.38 2.83 7.66
C LEU A 42 -14.97 2.88 9.07
N ALA A 43 -15.92 3.79 9.32
CA ALA A 43 -16.63 3.87 10.59
C ALA A 43 -17.42 2.59 10.89
N GLN A 44 -18.13 2.04 9.92
CA GLN A 44 -18.84 0.75 10.06
C GLN A 44 -17.88 -0.40 10.38
N LEU A 45 -16.71 -0.48 9.72
CA LEU A 45 -15.73 -1.52 10.00
C LEU A 45 -15.17 -1.41 11.41
N ARG A 46 -14.83 -0.19 11.86
CA ARG A 46 -14.41 0.06 13.24
C ARG A 46 -15.48 -0.38 14.26
N ASP A 47 -16.73 -0.02 14.03
CA ASP A 47 -17.82 -0.33 14.95
C ASP A 47 -18.12 -1.83 15.00
N ALA A 48 -17.95 -2.52 13.88
CA ALA A 48 -18.14 -3.97 13.78
C ALA A 48 -16.96 -4.79 14.34
N ARG A 49 -15.72 -4.29 14.18
CA ARG A 49 -14.49 -4.96 14.59
C ARG A 49 -13.55 -4.01 15.32
N PRO A 50 -13.98 -3.49 16.52
CA PRO A 50 -13.13 -2.59 17.32
C PRO A 50 -11.87 -3.28 17.87
N ASP A 51 -11.85 -4.60 17.84
CA ASP A 51 -10.71 -5.44 18.15
C ASP A 51 -9.59 -5.39 17.09
N LEU A 52 -9.94 -5.04 15.84
CA LEU A 52 -9.03 -5.00 14.71
C LEU A 52 -8.82 -3.60 14.14
N VAL A 53 -9.81 -2.71 14.23
CA VAL A 53 -9.82 -1.44 13.51
C VAL A 53 -9.83 -0.25 14.47
N THR A 54 -8.85 0.63 14.30
CA THR A 54 -8.82 1.94 14.94
C THR A 54 -8.75 3.02 13.86
N LEU A 55 -9.57 4.07 13.97
CA LEU A 55 -9.47 5.24 13.11
C LEU A 55 -8.68 6.33 13.82
N LEU A 56 -7.65 6.81 13.16
CA LEU A 56 -6.74 7.85 13.67
C LEU A 56 -6.90 9.10 12.81
N ASP A 57 -7.23 10.21 13.46
CA ASP A 57 -7.12 11.53 12.86
C ASP A 57 -5.65 11.96 12.94
N ILE A 58 -5.02 12.18 11.78
CA ILE A 58 -3.61 12.58 11.67
C ILE A 58 -3.44 14.04 11.30
N GLY A 59 -4.52 14.74 11.01
CA GLY A 59 -4.54 16.16 10.66
C GLY A 59 -5.67 16.52 9.70
N ASP A 60 -5.62 17.74 9.22
CA ASP A 60 -6.68 18.38 8.44
C ASP A 60 -6.31 18.52 6.96
N SER A 61 -7.32 18.51 6.08
CA SER A 61 -7.18 19.00 4.71
C SER A 61 -7.06 20.53 4.65
N TRP A 62 -6.67 21.05 3.50
CA TRP A 62 -6.54 22.50 3.33
C TRP A 62 -7.86 23.26 3.60
N GLN A 63 -9.01 22.77 3.07
CA GLN A 63 -10.31 23.38 3.31
C GLN A 63 -10.77 23.24 4.76
N ARG A 64 -10.37 22.18 5.45
CA ARG A 64 -10.66 22.02 6.88
C ARG A 64 -10.00 23.12 7.71
N GLN A 65 -8.74 23.46 7.41
CA GLN A 65 -8.04 24.57 8.06
C GLN A 65 -8.50 25.94 7.54
N ASN A 66 -9.01 26.01 6.31
CA ASN A 66 -9.45 27.25 5.65
C ASN A 66 -10.90 27.10 5.13
N PRO A 67 -11.90 26.96 5.98
CA PRO A 67 -13.27 26.68 5.60
C PRO A 67 -13.83 27.73 4.65
N GLN A 68 -14.49 27.28 3.56
CA GLN A 68 -15.18 28.13 2.61
C GLN A 68 -16.68 27.83 2.64
N PRO A 69 -17.56 28.79 2.27
CA PRO A 69 -18.98 28.49 2.15
C PRO A 69 -19.25 27.29 1.25
N GLY A 70 -19.84 26.23 1.80
CA GLY A 70 -20.12 24.98 1.09
C GLY A 70 -18.96 24.00 0.95
N ALA A 71 -17.80 24.30 1.55
CA ALA A 71 -16.62 23.44 1.55
C ALA A 71 -15.96 23.47 2.94
N ALA A 72 -16.39 22.58 3.80
CA ALA A 72 -15.91 22.50 5.18
C ALA A 72 -14.55 21.78 5.32
N GLY A 73 -14.15 21.04 4.29
CA GLY A 73 -12.98 20.16 4.32
C GLY A 73 -13.18 18.93 5.19
N ASP A 74 -12.21 18.05 5.17
CA ASP A 74 -12.23 16.76 5.86
C ASP A 74 -10.96 16.55 6.71
N ASP A 75 -11.08 15.72 7.73
CA ASP A 75 -9.95 15.22 8.49
C ASP A 75 -9.19 14.16 7.67
N LEU A 76 -7.88 14.06 7.85
CA LEU A 76 -7.06 12.99 7.28
C LEU A 76 -7.13 11.77 8.20
N THR A 77 -7.94 10.81 7.83
CA THR A 77 -8.21 9.64 8.67
C THR A 77 -7.45 8.42 8.19
N VAL A 78 -6.58 7.88 9.05
CA VAL A 78 -5.90 6.60 8.84
C VAL A 78 -6.68 5.47 9.50
N ALA A 79 -6.96 4.42 8.76
CA ALA A 79 -7.41 3.15 9.32
C ALA A 79 -6.18 2.33 9.75
N ARG A 80 -5.97 2.20 11.05
CA ARG A 80 -4.97 1.29 11.64
C ARG A 80 -5.63 -0.05 11.90
N LEU A 81 -5.07 -1.09 11.30
CA LEU A 81 -5.53 -2.47 11.41
C LEU A 81 -4.49 -3.29 12.17
N SER A 82 -4.90 -3.90 13.27
CA SER A 82 -4.06 -4.79 14.08
C SER A 82 -4.92 -5.52 15.10
N ASN A 83 -4.69 -6.81 15.31
CA ASN A 83 -5.39 -7.56 16.35
C ASN A 83 -4.91 -7.13 17.76
N ALA A 84 -5.81 -6.54 18.53
CA ALA A 84 -5.53 -6.08 19.90
C ALA A 84 -5.24 -7.22 20.90
N ALA A 85 -5.64 -8.45 20.58
CA ALA A 85 -5.33 -9.63 21.40
C ALA A 85 -3.84 -10.03 21.34
N PHE A 86 -3.10 -9.55 20.33
CA PHE A 86 -1.66 -9.77 20.19
C PHE A 86 -0.93 -8.43 20.39
N PRO A 87 -0.73 -8.00 21.64
CA PRO A 87 -0.08 -6.73 21.93
C PRO A 87 1.44 -6.80 21.72
N GLY A 88 2.07 -5.65 21.56
CA GLY A 88 3.51 -5.49 21.43
C GLY A 88 3.89 -4.69 20.19
N PRO A 89 5.18 -4.36 20.04
CA PRO A 89 5.63 -3.64 18.86
C PRO A 89 5.52 -4.54 17.62
N LYS A 90 4.77 -4.06 16.63
CA LYS A 90 4.58 -4.72 15.35
C LYS A 90 5.15 -3.84 14.25
N PRO A 91 5.88 -4.41 13.28
CA PRO A 91 6.29 -3.64 12.11
C PRO A 91 5.08 -3.27 11.26
N ALA A 92 5.15 -2.12 10.59
CA ALA A 92 4.01 -1.51 9.92
C ALA A 92 4.15 -1.47 8.40
N LEU A 93 3.01 -1.68 7.71
CA LEU A 93 2.79 -1.25 6.34
C LEU A 93 1.96 0.03 6.36
N LEU A 94 2.43 1.10 5.71
CA LEU A 94 1.61 2.27 5.42
C LEU A 94 1.26 2.29 3.94
N VAL A 95 -0.03 2.22 3.64
CA VAL A 95 -0.58 2.41 2.30
C VAL A 95 -1.28 3.75 2.25
N MET A 96 -0.85 4.62 1.36
CA MET A 96 -1.48 5.90 1.07
C MET A 96 -2.12 5.86 -0.31
N THR A 97 -3.29 6.48 -0.45
CA THR A 97 -4.02 6.53 -1.72
C THR A 97 -4.64 7.90 -1.95
N ALA A 98 -5.08 8.16 -3.18
CA ALA A 98 -5.81 9.37 -3.57
C ALA A 98 -5.08 10.70 -3.33
N ILE A 99 -3.75 10.73 -3.38
CA ILE A 99 -2.98 11.97 -3.33
C ILE A 99 -3.32 12.86 -4.54
N HIS A 100 -3.54 12.25 -5.70
CA HIS A 100 -4.09 12.93 -6.86
C HIS A 100 -5.58 12.64 -6.98
N ALA A 101 -6.37 13.67 -6.86
CA ALA A 101 -7.82 13.58 -6.69
C ALA A 101 -8.57 12.89 -7.84
N ARG A 102 -8.04 12.97 -9.07
CA ARG A 102 -8.63 12.35 -10.28
C ARG A 102 -8.39 10.85 -10.40
N GLU A 103 -7.53 10.28 -9.59
CA GLU A 103 -7.12 8.87 -9.66
C GLU A 103 -8.08 7.99 -8.85
N TYR A 104 -9.27 7.75 -9.39
CA TYR A 104 -10.39 7.10 -8.68
C TYR A 104 -10.11 5.68 -8.18
N PRO A 105 -9.40 4.80 -8.94
CA PRO A 105 -9.16 3.44 -8.52
C PRO A 105 -8.37 3.32 -7.21
N THR A 106 -7.51 4.31 -6.92
CA THR A 106 -6.56 4.24 -5.81
C THR A 106 -7.26 4.17 -4.46
N ALA A 107 -8.21 5.10 -4.20
CA ALA A 107 -8.97 5.12 -2.95
C ALA A 107 -9.81 3.86 -2.76
N GLU A 108 -10.42 3.36 -3.83
CA GLU A 108 -11.22 2.14 -3.76
C GLU A 108 -10.36 0.91 -3.48
N LEU A 109 -9.15 0.82 -4.09
CA LEU A 109 -8.19 -0.25 -3.79
C LEU A 109 -7.81 -0.22 -2.29
N GLY A 110 -7.45 0.96 -1.77
CA GLY A 110 -7.10 1.11 -0.35
C GLY A 110 -8.23 0.70 0.59
N LEU A 111 -9.45 1.16 0.31
CA LEU A 111 -10.62 0.81 1.13
C LEU A 111 -10.95 -0.68 1.07
N ARG A 112 -10.88 -1.31 -0.10
CA ARG A 112 -11.11 -2.75 -0.26
C ARG A 112 -10.01 -3.59 0.36
N PHE A 113 -8.79 -3.10 0.41
CA PHE A 113 -7.71 -3.76 1.15
C PHE A 113 -8.02 -3.81 2.65
N VAL A 114 -8.53 -2.69 3.23
CA VAL A 114 -9.04 -2.67 4.61
C VAL A 114 -10.17 -3.67 4.79
N GLU A 115 -11.17 -3.65 3.91
CA GLU A 115 -12.32 -4.57 3.96
C GLU A 115 -11.89 -6.03 3.90
N TRP A 116 -10.96 -6.35 3.00
CA TRP A 116 -10.47 -7.72 2.82
C TRP A 116 -9.75 -8.23 4.07
N LEU A 117 -8.84 -7.44 4.63
CA LEU A 117 -8.10 -7.83 5.84
C LEU A 117 -9.03 -8.05 7.03
N VAL A 118 -9.94 -7.11 7.26
CA VAL A 118 -10.89 -7.18 8.39
C VAL A 118 -11.87 -8.33 8.22
N GLY A 119 -12.42 -8.51 7.02
CA GLY A 119 -13.42 -9.55 6.72
C GLY A 119 -12.85 -10.98 6.71
N ASN A 120 -11.56 -11.12 6.44
CA ASN A 120 -10.91 -12.43 6.34
C ASN A 120 -10.06 -12.80 7.57
N HIS A 121 -9.96 -11.94 8.58
CA HIS A 121 -9.29 -12.27 9.84
C HIS A 121 -10.00 -13.43 10.55
N GLY A 122 -9.26 -14.48 10.89
CA GLY A 122 -9.78 -15.73 11.43
C GLY A 122 -10.31 -16.71 10.37
N LEU A 123 -10.36 -16.32 9.09
CA LEU A 123 -10.82 -17.15 7.97
C LEU A 123 -9.71 -17.43 6.95
N HIS A 124 -8.89 -16.44 6.66
CA HIS A 124 -7.78 -16.55 5.72
C HIS A 124 -6.45 -16.44 6.45
N PRO A 125 -5.49 -17.36 6.19
CA PRO A 125 -4.20 -17.38 6.88
C PRO A 125 -3.44 -16.05 6.80
N ASP A 126 -3.34 -15.44 5.61
CA ASP A 126 -2.62 -14.18 5.44
C ASP A 126 -3.27 -13.02 6.19
N ALA A 127 -4.60 -12.89 6.16
CA ALA A 127 -5.29 -11.83 6.90
C ALA A 127 -5.08 -11.99 8.41
N THR A 128 -5.17 -13.22 8.91
CA THR A 128 -4.97 -13.53 10.33
C THR A 128 -3.53 -13.25 10.73
N TRP A 129 -2.56 -13.81 10.00
CA TRP A 129 -1.14 -13.63 10.27
C TRP A 129 -0.72 -12.15 10.26
N VAL A 130 -1.15 -11.41 9.22
CA VAL A 130 -0.81 -9.98 9.08
C VAL A 130 -1.34 -9.20 10.27
N LEU A 131 -2.61 -9.33 10.64
CA LEU A 131 -3.18 -8.53 11.72
C LEU A 131 -2.73 -8.97 13.11
N ASP A 132 -2.40 -10.25 13.29
CA ASP A 132 -1.86 -10.76 14.57
C ASP A 132 -0.43 -10.29 14.82
N HIS A 133 0.41 -10.19 13.77
CA HIS A 133 1.85 -9.98 13.93
C HIS A 133 2.39 -8.68 13.31
N HIS A 134 1.59 -7.97 12.53
CA HIS A 134 1.95 -6.69 11.91
C HIS A 134 0.86 -5.65 12.13
N GLU A 135 1.15 -4.40 11.78
CA GLU A 135 0.17 -3.33 11.69
C GLU A 135 0.02 -2.91 10.23
N VAL A 136 -1.21 -2.70 9.79
CA VAL A 136 -1.49 -2.12 8.47
C VAL A 136 -2.21 -0.81 8.67
N HIS A 137 -1.63 0.25 8.13
CA HIS A 137 -2.16 1.61 8.19
C HIS A 137 -2.56 2.02 6.78
N VAL A 138 -3.81 2.43 6.59
CA VAL A 138 -4.32 2.84 5.28
C VAL A 138 -4.90 4.24 5.36
N LEU A 139 -4.27 5.20 4.69
CA LEU A 139 -4.80 6.54 4.45
C LEU A 139 -5.56 6.50 3.11
N VAL A 140 -6.86 6.25 3.17
CA VAL A 140 -7.69 6.05 1.97
C VAL A 140 -7.85 7.35 1.16
N GLN A 141 -7.85 8.51 1.83
CA GLN A 141 -8.03 9.83 1.21
C GLN A 141 -6.95 10.78 1.72
N SER A 142 -5.83 10.88 1.01
CA SER A 142 -4.78 11.85 1.36
C SER A 142 -5.01 13.24 0.77
N ASN A 143 -5.96 13.38 -0.17
CA ASN A 143 -6.42 14.63 -0.75
C ASN A 143 -7.95 14.66 -0.83
N PRO A 144 -8.66 14.66 0.31
CA PRO A 144 -10.12 14.57 0.33
C PRO A 144 -10.81 15.76 -0.35
N ASP A 145 -10.31 16.97 -0.17
CA ASP A 145 -10.88 18.18 -0.78
C ASP A 145 -10.85 18.13 -2.31
N GLY A 146 -9.68 17.80 -2.86
CA GLY A 146 -9.52 17.62 -4.30
C GLY A 146 -10.42 16.50 -4.82
N ARG A 147 -10.54 15.40 -4.05
CA ARG A 147 -11.41 14.27 -4.41
C ARG A 147 -12.89 14.64 -4.41
N VAL A 148 -13.37 15.40 -3.42
CA VAL A 148 -14.75 15.91 -3.39
C VAL A 148 -15.04 16.73 -4.64
N ARG A 149 -14.09 17.58 -5.08
CA ARG A 149 -14.21 18.33 -6.34
C ARG A 149 -14.23 17.40 -7.56
N ALA A 150 -13.30 16.45 -7.65
CA ALA A 150 -13.21 15.53 -8.78
C ALA A 150 -14.47 14.69 -8.95
N GLN A 151 -14.97 14.09 -7.85
CA GLN A 151 -16.16 13.23 -7.89
C GLN A 151 -17.46 13.98 -8.21
N ALA A 152 -17.59 15.24 -7.78
CA ALA A 152 -18.76 16.08 -8.09
C ALA A 152 -18.87 16.41 -9.59
N GLN A 153 -17.79 16.29 -10.32
CA GLN A 153 -17.69 16.57 -11.75
C GLN A 153 -17.63 15.30 -12.60
N ALA A 154 -17.68 14.13 -12.00
CA ALA A 154 -17.70 12.85 -12.68
C ALA A 154 -18.97 12.72 -13.55
N GLY A 155 -18.79 12.36 -14.82
CA GLY A 155 -19.86 12.32 -15.83
C GLY A 155 -20.00 13.57 -16.70
N GLY A 156 -19.26 14.65 -16.41
CA GLY A 156 -19.14 15.83 -17.26
C GLY A 156 -17.78 15.87 -17.97
N SER A 157 -17.79 16.27 -19.23
CA SER A 157 -16.58 16.45 -20.02
C SER A 157 -15.67 17.57 -19.46
N GLY A 158 -14.78 17.28 -18.53
CA GLY A 158 -13.74 18.18 -18.10
C GLY A 158 -13.53 18.41 -16.61
N GLY A 159 -14.42 17.94 -15.75
CA GLY A 159 -14.32 18.23 -14.33
C GLY A 159 -13.54 17.23 -13.50
N ALA A 160 -13.39 16.08 -14.01
CA ALA A 160 -12.64 15.01 -13.41
C ALA A 160 -11.11 15.24 -13.40
N ALA A 161 -10.61 16.32 -13.97
CA ALA A 161 -9.19 16.60 -14.11
C ALA A 161 -8.51 17.21 -12.87
N GLN A 162 -9.20 17.36 -11.73
CA GLN A 162 -8.59 17.86 -10.50
C GLN A 162 -7.53 16.87 -10.00
N ARG A 163 -6.26 17.28 -10.07
CA ARG A 163 -5.11 16.52 -9.55
C ARG A 163 -4.75 17.00 -8.15
N LYS A 164 -4.58 18.30 -8.00
CA LYS A 164 -4.02 19.00 -6.84
C LYS A 164 -5.02 19.09 -5.69
N ASN A 165 -4.57 19.53 -4.49
CA ASN A 165 -5.46 19.85 -3.39
C ASN A 165 -6.31 21.12 -3.69
N MET A 166 -7.02 21.64 -2.71
CA MET A 166 -7.93 22.76 -2.90
C MET A 166 -7.41 24.09 -2.36
N ASN A 167 -6.10 24.24 -2.19
CA ASN A 167 -5.49 25.51 -1.85
C ASN A 167 -5.86 26.58 -2.92
N THR A 168 -6.38 27.71 -2.47
CA THR A 168 -6.91 28.78 -3.32
C THR A 168 -5.83 29.67 -3.93
N LEU A 169 -4.62 29.18 -4.13
CA LEU A 169 -3.57 29.94 -4.79
C LEU A 169 -4.03 30.39 -6.19
N ALA A 170 -3.86 31.68 -6.44
CA ALA A 170 -4.36 32.31 -7.64
C ALA A 170 -3.69 31.75 -8.90
N CYS A 171 -4.47 31.03 -9.69
CA CYS A 171 -4.20 30.79 -11.09
C CYS A 171 -5.42 31.24 -11.90
N GLY A 172 -5.23 32.17 -12.80
CA GLY A 172 -6.31 32.76 -13.59
C GLY A 172 -7.09 31.78 -14.48
N SER A 173 -6.63 30.54 -14.62
CA SER A 173 -7.30 29.46 -15.35
C SER A 173 -8.21 28.58 -14.49
N GLY A 174 -8.38 28.89 -13.20
CA GLY A 174 -9.19 28.10 -12.27
C GLY A 174 -8.56 26.76 -11.84
N ARG A 175 -7.28 26.55 -12.13
CA ARG A 175 -6.50 25.38 -11.69
C ARG A 175 -6.02 25.63 -10.26
N LEU A 176 -6.83 25.23 -9.29
CA LEU A 176 -6.54 25.40 -7.87
C LEU A 176 -5.49 24.41 -7.38
N GLY A 177 -4.82 24.77 -6.29
CA GLY A 177 -4.10 23.89 -5.42
C GLY A 177 -2.62 23.71 -5.73
N VAL A 178 -2.04 22.87 -4.90
CA VAL A 178 -0.65 22.38 -4.94
C VAL A 178 -0.66 20.90 -5.28
N ASP A 179 0.30 20.44 -6.05
CA ASP A 179 0.56 19.03 -6.25
C ASP A 179 1.20 18.48 -4.97
N LEU A 180 0.42 17.75 -4.18
CA LEU A 180 0.87 17.21 -2.91
C LEU A 180 2.06 16.27 -3.10
N ASN A 181 2.13 15.53 -4.24
CA ASN A 181 3.28 14.67 -4.56
C ASN A 181 4.45 15.44 -5.21
N ARG A 182 4.56 16.74 -4.93
CA ARG A 182 5.69 17.61 -5.22
C ARG A 182 6.01 18.53 -4.03
N ASN A 183 5.30 18.36 -2.92
CA ASN A 183 5.36 19.28 -1.79
C ASN A 183 6.12 18.73 -0.58
N TYR A 184 6.58 17.46 -0.62
CA TYR A 184 7.38 16.87 0.46
C TYR A 184 8.78 17.49 0.57
N GLY A 185 9.38 17.40 1.77
CA GLY A 185 10.59 18.17 2.09
C GLY A 185 11.87 17.63 1.51
N PHE A 186 11.98 16.32 1.29
CA PHE A 186 13.22 15.72 0.78
C PHE A 186 13.44 16.13 -0.67
N GLU A 187 14.61 16.75 -0.94
CA GLU A 187 15.02 17.24 -2.26
C GLU A 187 13.98 18.11 -3.00
N TRP A 188 13.16 18.84 -2.26
CA TRP A 188 12.10 19.70 -2.81
C TRP A 188 12.66 20.71 -3.81
N GLY A 189 12.21 20.64 -5.05
CA GLY A 189 12.60 21.53 -6.14
C GLY A 189 14.06 21.37 -6.60
N ALA A 190 14.75 20.27 -6.26
CA ALA A 190 16.17 20.09 -6.54
C ALA A 190 16.46 19.61 -7.97
N HIS A 191 15.51 18.92 -8.61
CA HIS A 191 15.78 18.18 -9.85
C HIS A 191 14.99 18.63 -11.07
N ASN A 192 14.33 19.80 -11.00
CA ASN A 192 13.44 20.32 -12.05
C ASN A 192 12.26 19.38 -12.38
N GLY A 193 11.90 18.47 -11.47
CA GLY A 193 10.78 17.55 -11.58
C GLY A 193 9.44 18.13 -11.14
N SER A 194 9.41 19.40 -10.75
CA SER A 194 8.23 20.14 -10.29
C SER A 194 8.21 21.59 -10.82
N SER A 195 7.05 22.23 -10.75
CA SER A 195 6.85 23.59 -11.25
C SER A 195 6.73 24.60 -10.11
N THR A 196 7.28 25.82 -10.34
CA THR A 196 7.02 27.00 -9.52
C THR A 196 5.78 27.79 -9.95
N ASN A 197 5.18 27.42 -11.10
CA ASN A 197 4.00 28.10 -11.63
C ASN A 197 2.71 27.47 -11.06
N PRO A 198 1.89 28.23 -10.28
CA PRO A 198 0.66 27.71 -9.69
C PRO A 198 -0.36 27.16 -10.69
N CYS A 199 -0.28 27.56 -11.97
CA CYS A 199 -1.16 27.10 -13.04
C CYS A 199 -0.77 25.73 -13.63
N GLN A 200 0.39 25.18 -13.26
CA GLN A 200 0.83 23.86 -13.72
C GLN A 200 0.31 22.77 -12.81
N ASP A 201 0.08 21.58 -13.37
CA ASP A 201 -0.39 20.41 -12.64
C ASP A 201 0.64 19.93 -11.59
N THR A 202 1.94 20.15 -11.85
CA THR A 202 3.05 19.78 -10.98
C THR A 202 3.53 20.92 -10.08
N TYR A 203 2.68 21.91 -9.77
CA TYR A 203 3.04 23.03 -8.89
C TYR A 203 3.37 22.54 -7.48
N ARG A 204 4.61 22.77 -7.04
CA ARG A 204 5.18 22.24 -5.80
C ARG A 204 4.83 23.01 -4.51
N GLY A 205 4.00 24.07 -4.59
CA GLY A 205 3.74 24.95 -3.45
C GLY A 205 4.76 26.07 -3.29
N ALA A 206 4.53 26.92 -2.29
CA ALA A 206 5.37 28.09 -2.01
C ALA A 206 6.66 27.73 -1.24
N SER A 207 6.63 26.63 -0.48
CA SER A 207 7.75 26.07 0.27
C SER A 207 7.56 24.55 0.43
N PRO A 208 8.61 23.80 0.80
CA PRO A 208 8.42 22.40 1.18
C PRO A 208 7.41 22.32 2.32
N GLN A 209 6.52 21.32 2.25
CA GLN A 209 5.47 21.07 3.25
C GLN A 209 4.58 22.30 3.54
N SER A 210 4.31 23.11 2.51
CA SER A 210 3.39 24.23 2.64
C SER A 210 1.94 23.82 2.84
N GLU A 211 1.60 22.59 2.46
CA GLU A 211 0.23 22.09 2.51
C GLU A 211 -0.01 21.27 3.79
N PRO A 212 -1.15 21.47 4.47
CA PRO A 212 -1.45 20.79 5.71
C PRO A 212 -1.50 19.26 5.53
N GLU A 213 -2.00 18.78 4.39
CA GLU A 213 -2.03 17.37 4.05
C GLU A 213 -0.63 16.75 4.02
N THR A 214 0.31 17.43 3.37
CA THR A 214 1.70 16.97 3.26
C THR A 214 2.38 16.96 4.64
N LEU A 215 2.17 18.03 5.42
CA LEU A 215 2.73 18.15 6.75
C LEU A 215 2.22 17.04 7.68
N ALA A 216 0.92 16.77 7.65
CA ALA A 216 0.28 15.74 8.48
C ALA A 216 0.80 14.33 8.12
N VAL A 217 0.87 13.99 6.84
CA VAL A 217 1.38 12.69 6.38
C VAL A 217 2.85 12.51 6.71
N ASP A 218 3.69 13.53 6.49
CA ASP A 218 5.12 13.46 6.82
C ASP A 218 5.36 13.30 8.32
N ALA A 219 4.60 14.02 9.16
CA ALA A 219 4.65 13.86 10.60
C ALA A 219 4.21 12.46 11.04
N TYR A 220 3.15 11.93 10.42
CA TYR A 220 2.66 10.58 10.70
C TYR A 220 3.67 9.49 10.29
N MET A 221 4.31 9.62 9.13
CA MET A 221 5.40 8.72 8.72
C MET A 221 6.54 8.72 9.74
N GLY A 222 6.93 9.91 10.24
CA GLY A 222 7.96 10.03 11.27
C GLY A 222 7.59 9.46 12.64
N LEU A 223 6.29 9.35 12.97
CA LEU A 223 5.80 8.65 14.16
C LEU A 223 5.79 7.12 13.97
N LEU A 224 5.48 6.68 12.75
CA LEU A 224 5.30 5.26 12.45
C LEU A 224 6.62 4.56 12.17
N PHE A 225 7.54 5.22 11.49
CA PHE A 225 8.81 4.66 11.07
C PHE A 225 9.98 5.36 11.75
N PRO A 226 10.79 4.65 12.54
CA PRO A 226 12.04 5.21 13.08
C PRO A 226 12.96 5.65 11.94
N ASP A 227 13.63 6.79 12.10
CA ASP A 227 14.71 7.17 11.21
C ASP A 227 15.88 6.20 11.38
N ARG A 228 16.16 5.44 10.31
CA ARG A 228 17.22 4.42 10.26
C ARG A 228 18.29 4.76 9.24
N ARG A 229 18.12 5.84 8.48
CA ARG A 229 19.08 6.26 7.47
C ARG A 229 19.91 7.44 7.97
N GLY A 230 21.20 7.41 7.75
CA GLY A 230 22.07 8.55 8.02
C GLY A 230 21.80 9.73 7.07
N PRO A 231 22.32 10.94 7.40
CA PRO A 231 22.03 12.17 6.65
C PRO A 231 22.80 12.28 5.32
N GLY A 232 23.79 11.42 5.08
CA GLY A 232 24.61 11.45 3.87
C GLY A 232 23.90 10.90 2.66
N ALA A 233 24.15 11.45 1.47
CA ALA A 233 23.54 10.97 0.23
C ALA A 233 23.83 9.48 -0.06
N GLY A 234 24.99 8.98 0.36
CA GLY A 234 25.41 7.59 0.21
C GLY A 234 25.04 6.66 1.38
N ASP A 235 24.38 7.17 2.41
CA ASP A 235 24.07 6.36 3.60
C ASP A 235 22.90 5.40 3.29
N ALA A 236 23.15 4.11 3.48
CA ALA A 236 22.11 3.09 3.38
C ALA A 236 21.39 2.92 4.70
N ALA A 237 20.11 2.61 4.65
CA ALA A 237 19.41 2.08 5.83
C ALA A 237 19.95 0.68 6.17
N PRO A 238 20.04 0.31 7.46
CA PRO A 238 20.41 -1.03 7.87
C PRO A 238 19.49 -2.11 7.26
N ALA A 239 20.05 -3.28 6.99
CA ALA A 239 19.28 -4.36 6.37
C ALA A 239 18.10 -4.86 7.23
N ASP A 240 18.17 -4.68 8.55
CA ASP A 240 17.12 -5.02 9.51
C ASP A 240 16.07 -3.91 9.71
N THR A 241 16.11 -2.85 8.90
CA THR A 241 15.10 -1.79 8.92
C THR A 241 13.73 -2.38 8.64
N GLN A 242 12.77 -2.06 9.51
CA GLN A 242 11.40 -2.53 9.43
C GLN A 242 10.48 -1.49 8.79
N GLY A 243 9.37 -1.98 8.24
CA GLY A 243 8.33 -1.15 7.66
C GLY A 243 8.43 -1.00 6.15
N ILE A 244 7.27 -0.81 5.54
CA ILE A 244 7.13 -0.50 4.10
C ILE A 244 6.14 0.66 3.97
N PHE A 245 6.45 1.60 3.09
CA PHE A 245 5.55 2.65 2.64
C PHE A 245 5.16 2.41 1.18
N ILE A 246 3.88 2.50 0.86
CA ILE A 246 3.35 2.40 -0.51
C ILE A 246 2.42 3.57 -0.78
N ASP A 247 2.71 4.38 -1.80
CA ASP A 247 1.81 5.37 -2.37
C ASP A 247 1.16 4.83 -3.65
N VAL A 248 -0.17 4.83 -3.68
CA VAL A 248 -0.93 4.26 -4.80
C VAL A 248 -1.45 5.35 -5.71
N HIS A 249 -1.02 5.30 -6.95
CA HIS A 249 -1.32 6.21 -8.04
C HIS A 249 -2.07 5.52 -9.18
N ASN A 250 -2.46 6.27 -10.17
CA ASN A 250 -2.99 5.84 -11.46
C ASN A 250 -2.61 6.93 -12.51
N TYR A 251 -2.04 6.62 -13.69
CA TYR A 251 -1.97 5.30 -14.31
C TYR A 251 -0.61 5.05 -14.97
N ALA A 252 -0.10 3.83 -14.98
CA ALA A 252 1.02 3.43 -15.86
C ALA A 252 1.36 1.92 -15.81
N GLU A 253 0.70 1.11 -14.98
CA GLU A 253 1.07 -0.30 -14.73
C GLU A 253 2.53 -0.44 -14.30
N GLN A 254 2.95 0.35 -13.30
CA GLN A 254 4.33 0.37 -12.84
C GLN A 254 4.44 0.16 -11.33
N VAL A 255 5.57 -0.43 -10.92
CA VAL A 255 6.05 -0.47 -9.53
C VAL A 255 7.35 0.32 -9.48
N LEU A 256 7.30 1.46 -8.81
CA LEU A 256 8.39 2.43 -8.78
C LEU A 256 9.05 2.46 -7.40
N TRP A 257 10.36 2.74 -7.35
CA TRP A 257 11.12 2.94 -6.11
C TRP A 257 12.15 4.07 -6.27
N PRO A 258 12.65 4.68 -5.16
CA PRO A 258 13.64 5.77 -5.19
C PRO A 258 14.91 5.42 -5.96
N TRP A 259 15.54 6.42 -6.60
CA TRP A 259 15.19 7.81 -6.58
C TRP A 259 14.34 8.24 -7.78
N GLY A 260 13.44 9.23 -7.57
CA GLY A 260 12.66 9.85 -8.64
C GLY A 260 13.34 11.05 -9.30
N GLY A 261 14.27 11.71 -8.62
CA GLY A 261 14.92 12.92 -9.13
C GLY A 261 16.17 12.68 -9.97
N VAL A 262 16.88 11.56 -9.75
CA VAL A 262 18.20 11.27 -10.35
C VAL A 262 18.31 9.83 -10.81
N THR A 263 19.17 9.59 -11.82
CA THR A 263 19.41 8.25 -12.36
C THR A 263 20.40 7.41 -11.53
N SER A 264 21.10 8.03 -10.58
CA SER A 264 21.94 7.29 -9.64
C SER A 264 21.08 6.39 -8.76
N ALA A 265 21.55 5.17 -8.54
CA ALA A 265 20.81 4.21 -7.70
C ALA A 265 20.79 4.67 -6.22
N ALA A 266 19.67 4.43 -5.55
CA ALA A 266 19.58 4.62 -4.10
C ALA A 266 20.54 3.67 -3.34
N PRO A 267 21.05 4.03 -2.16
CA PRO A 267 22.00 3.20 -1.41
C PRO A 267 21.52 1.76 -1.15
N ASN A 268 20.20 1.55 -0.92
CA ASN A 268 19.61 0.22 -0.77
C ASN A 268 19.02 -0.34 -2.09
N SER A 269 19.46 0.14 -3.25
CA SER A 269 18.81 -0.15 -4.54
C SER A 269 18.69 -1.63 -4.86
N ALA A 270 19.66 -2.47 -4.51
CA ALA A 270 19.58 -3.91 -4.76
C ALA A 270 18.36 -4.54 -4.05
N ALA A 271 18.15 -4.19 -2.78
CA ALA A 271 17.02 -4.70 -2.00
C ALA A 271 15.67 -4.07 -2.43
N LEU A 272 15.67 -2.76 -2.73
CA LEU A 272 14.50 -2.07 -3.28
C LEU A 272 14.08 -2.69 -4.62
N THR A 273 15.03 -2.97 -5.51
CA THR A 273 14.78 -3.66 -6.79
C THR A 273 14.18 -5.05 -6.56
N THR A 274 14.74 -5.81 -5.62
CA THR A 274 14.27 -7.18 -5.33
C THR A 274 12.82 -7.18 -4.86
N LEU A 275 12.48 -6.37 -3.86
CA LEU A 275 11.10 -6.27 -3.38
C LEU A 275 10.17 -5.68 -4.44
N GLY A 276 10.59 -4.60 -5.13
CA GLY A 276 9.79 -3.99 -6.20
C GLY A 276 9.45 -4.97 -7.33
N ARG A 277 10.40 -5.82 -7.73
CA ARG A 277 10.16 -6.87 -8.72
C ARG A 277 9.21 -7.95 -8.21
N ARG A 278 9.25 -8.28 -6.92
CA ARG A 278 8.29 -9.24 -6.33
C ARG A 278 6.88 -8.66 -6.27
N LEU A 279 6.73 -7.40 -5.89
CA LEU A 279 5.44 -6.71 -5.96
C LEU A 279 4.89 -6.73 -7.41
N ALA A 280 5.75 -6.39 -8.37
CA ALA A 280 5.41 -6.38 -9.79
C ALA A 280 5.06 -7.78 -10.35
N TRP A 281 5.52 -8.84 -9.73
CA TRP A 281 5.13 -10.20 -10.12
C TRP A 281 3.64 -10.47 -9.89
N PHE A 282 3.08 -9.96 -8.79
CA PHE A 282 1.68 -10.18 -8.44
C PHE A 282 0.71 -9.38 -9.32
N ASN A 283 1.07 -8.13 -9.66
CA ASN A 283 0.19 -7.26 -10.44
C ASN A 283 0.57 -7.20 -11.94
N ALA A 284 1.63 -7.90 -12.35
CA ALA A 284 2.14 -7.94 -13.71
C ALA A 284 2.58 -6.55 -14.24
N TYR A 285 2.97 -5.63 -13.36
CA TYR A 285 3.40 -4.28 -13.69
C TYR A 285 4.90 -4.21 -14.01
N GLU A 286 5.33 -3.12 -14.66
CA GLU A 286 6.73 -2.88 -14.97
C GLU A 286 7.47 -2.35 -13.73
N PRO A 287 8.48 -3.06 -13.20
CA PRO A 287 9.25 -2.59 -12.05
C PRO A 287 10.43 -1.74 -12.52
N MET A 288 10.56 -0.51 -11.98
CA MET A 288 11.67 0.37 -12.31
C MET A 288 11.97 1.40 -11.22
N GLN A 289 13.14 2.03 -11.31
CA GLN A 289 13.45 3.21 -10.52
C GLN A 289 12.55 4.39 -10.98
N SER A 290 12.00 5.17 -10.04
CA SER A 290 10.99 6.21 -10.29
C SER A 290 11.40 7.23 -11.36
N VAL A 291 12.70 7.60 -11.41
CA VAL A 291 13.21 8.51 -12.46
C VAL A 291 13.03 7.97 -13.88
N GLY A 292 12.88 6.66 -14.03
CA GLY A 292 12.64 6.02 -15.34
C GLY A 292 11.31 6.40 -15.96
N LEU A 293 10.31 6.77 -15.17
CA LEU A 293 9.05 7.31 -15.66
C LEU A 293 9.22 8.74 -16.18
N TYR A 294 9.69 9.63 -15.33
CA TYR A 294 10.19 10.99 -15.63
C TYR A 294 10.81 11.57 -14.34
N PRO A 295 11.74 12.56 -14.45
CA PRO A 295 12.30 13.18 -13.26
C PRO A 295 11.24 13.86 -12.39
N THR A 296 11.31 13.61 -11.08
CA THR A 296 10.43 14.19 -10.06
C THR A 296 11.25 14.80 -8.93
N ASP A 297 10.64 15.61 -8.08
CA ASP A 297 11.20 16.06 -6.80
C ASP A 297 10.09 16.32 -5.77
N GLY A 298 10.42 16.24 -4.49
CA GLY A 298 9.47 16.44 -3.41
C GLY A 298 8.34 15.40 -3.39
N THR A 299 8.62 14.15 -3.78
CA THR A 299 7.67 13.05 -3.82
C THR A 299 7.62 12.28 -2.49
N THR A 300 6.57 11.51 -2.31
CA THR A 300 6.29 10.72 -1.11
C THR A 300 7.31 9.60 -0.91
N ASP A 301 7.62 8.85 -1.98
CA ASP A 301 8.52 7.69 -1.96
C ASP A 301 9.98 8.14 -1.69
N ASP A 302 10.45 9.18 -2.38
CA ASP A 302 11.77 9.76 -2.12
C ASP A 302 11.86 10.35 -0.71
N ASN A 303 10.80 10.99 -0.21
CA ASN A 303 10.76 11.55 1.14
C ASN A 303 10.81 10.45 2.21
N ALA A 304 10.01 9.38 2.06
CA ALA A 304 9.97 8.28 3.02
C ALA A 304 11.31 7.55 3.11
N TYR A 305 11.89 7.16 1.97
CA TYR A 305 13.20 6.52 1.95
C TYR A 305 14.32 7.49 2.33
N GLY A 306 14.32 8.69 1.75
CA GLY A 306 15.38 9.66 1.90
C GLY A 306 15.55 10.18 3.33
N LYS A 307 14.46 10.37 4.06
CA LYS A 307 14.45 10.83 5.46
C LYS A 307 14.59 9.69 6.46
N LEU A 308 13.87 8.60 6.24
CA LEU A 308 13.67 7.58 7.26
C LEU A 308 14.36 6.25 6.93
N GLY A 309 14.72 6.02 5.67
CA GLY A 309 15.28 4.77 5.21
C GLY A 309 14.27 3.61 5.17
N VAL A 310 12.98 3.91 5.24
CA VAL A 310 11.92 2.90 5.08
C VAL A 310 11.84 2.47 3.61
N ALA A 311 11.64 1.18 3.35
CA ALA A 311 11.42 0.70 2.00
C ALA A 311 10.15 1.33 1.42
N SER A 312 10.27 2.11 0.35
CA SER A 312 9.18 2.90 -0.21
C SER A 312 8.95 2.63 -1.68
N TYR A 313 7.67 2.62 -2.06
CA TYR A 313 7.23 2.30 -3.42
C TYR A 313 6.06 3.17 -3.85
N THR A 314 5.99 3.41 -5.15
CA THR A 314 4.79 3.93 -5.81
C THR A 314 4.22 2.82 -6.71
N LEU A 315 2.91 2.55 -6.59
CA LEU A 315 2.18 1.68 -7.50
C LEU A 315 1.35 2.55 -8.43
N GLU A 316 1.64 2.52 -9.73
CA GLU A 316 0.84 3.19 -10.77
C GLU A 316 -0.16 2.18 -11.36
N LEU A 317 -1.43 2.28 -10.93
CA LEU A 317 -2.48 1.33 -11.31
C LEU A 317 -2.90 1.46 -12.77
N GLY A 318 -3.25 0.37 -13.41
CA GLY A 318 -3.97 0.32 -14.67
C GLY A 318 -3.23 0.86 -15.90
N SER A 319 -3.67 0.41 -17.07
CA SER A 319 -3.02 0.73 -18.33
C SER A 319 -3.29 2.16 -18.84
N GLY A 320 -2.26 2.72 -19.38
CA GLY A 320 -1.96 4.04 -19.81
C GLY A 320 -2.87 4.81 -20.75
N ALA A 321 -4.14 4.99 -20.49
CA ALA A 321 -4.92 5.97 -21.25
C ALA A 321 -5.95 6.74 -20.41
N ASN A 322 -6.20 6.37 -19.16
CA ASN A 322 -7.36 6.90 -18.48
C ASN A 322 -7.21 6.90 -16.96
N PHE A 323 -7.30 8.09 -16.36
CA PHE A 323 -7.43 8.24 -14.90
C PHE A 323 -8.75 7.66 -14.36
N PHE A 324 -9.70 7.41 -15.23
CA PHE A 324 -11.08 7.00 -14.93
C PHE A 324 -11.31 5.60 -15.46
N THR A 325 -10.61 4.63 -14.88
CA THR A 325 -10.74 3.22 -15.24
C THR A 325 -12.18 2.76 -15.02
N ASP A 326 -12.74 2.03 -15.96
CA ASP A 326 -14.07 1.46 -15.85
C ASP A 326 -14.15 0.36 -14.78
N CYS A 327 -15.35 0.12 -14.29
CA CYS A 327 -15.58 -0.82 -13.19
C CYS A 327 -15.23 -2.28 -13.57
N ALA A 328 -15.43 -2.70 -14.80
CA ALA A 328 -15.13 -4.06 -15.21
C ALA A 328 -13.62 -4.33 -15.17
N THR A 329 -12.83 -3.38 -15.66
CA THR A 329 -11.36 -3.43 -15.60
C THR A 329 -10.86 -3.38 -14.15
N PHE A 330 -11.43 -2.49 -13.32
CA PHE A 330 -11.05 -2.40 -11.91
C PHE A 330 -11.33 -3.71 -11.16
N GLU A 331 -12.56 -4.22 -11.26
CA GLU A 331 -12.98 -5.42 -10.53
C GLU A 331 -12.30 -6.70 -11.06
N GLY A 332 -12.16 -6.83 -12.36
CA GLY A 332 -11.65 -8.04 -12.99
C GLY A 332 -10.12 -8.15 -13.04
N THR A 333 -9.41 -7.03 -12.92
CA THR A 333 -7.96 -7.01 -13.13
C THR A 333 -7.23 -6.23 -12.05
N ILE A 334 -7.51 -4.93 -11.92
CA ILE A 334 -6.68 -4.05 -11.07
C ILE A 334 -6.77 -4.45 -9.61
N TYR A 335 -8.00 -4.61 -9.09
CA TYR A 335 -8.20 -4.94 -7.68
C TYR A 335 -7.58 -6.29 -7.29
N PRO A 336 -7.89 -7.43 -7.95
CA PRO A 336 -7.34 -8.72 -7.52
C PRO A 336 -5.82 -8.78 -7.60
N GLN A 337 -5.21 -8.26 -8.66
CA GLN A 337 -3.76 -8.28 -8.84
C GLN A 337 -3.03 -7.42 -7.80
N ASN A 338 -3.53 -6.23 -7.53
CA ASN A 338 -2.89 -5.34 -6.56
C ASN A 338 -3.19 -5.71 -5.11
N LEU A 339 -4.31 -6.40 -4.83
CA LEU A 339 -4.57 -6.99 -3.52
C LEU A 339 -3.45 -7.96 -3.13
N GLU A 340 -3.06 -8.87 -4.03
CA GLU A 340 -1.99 -9.83 -3.79
C GLU A 340 -0.62 -9.14 -3.56
N ALA A 341 -0.32 -8.10 -4.33
CA ALA A 341 0.89 -7.31 -4.14
C ALA A 341 0.92 -6.61 -2.76
N LEU A 342 -0.20 -6.03 -2.33
CA LEU A 342 -0.31 -5.39 -1.01
C LEU A 342 -0.23 -6.43 0.14
N LEU A 343 -0.79 -7.61 -0.04
CA LEU A 343 -0.67 -8.71 0.94
C LEU A 343 0.79 -9.19 1.05
N TYR A 344 1.50 -9.29 -0.08
CA TYR A 344 2.93 -9.62 -0.07
C TYR A 344 3.73 -8.55 0.69
N ALA A 345 3.49 -7.27 0.40
CA ALA A 345 4.12 -6.17 1.13
C ALA A 345 3.84 -6.27 2.64
N ALA A 346 2.58 -6.52 3.04
CA ALA A 346 2.21 -6.64 4.45
C ALA A 346 2.93 -7.79 5.17
N ARG A 347 3.26 -8.88 4.47
CA ARG A 347 4.06 -9.99 5.02
C ARG A 347 5.54 -9.67 5.13
N ALA A 348 6.06 -8.82 4.24
CA ALA A 348 7.50 -8.49 4.16
C ALA A 348 7.94 -7.37 5.13
N VAL A 349 7.05 -6.65 5.80
CA VAL A 349 7.34 -5.45 6.61
C VAL A 349 8.37 -5.64 7.72
N ARG A 350 8.57 -6.88 8.18
CA ARG A 350 9.51 -7.19 9.27
C ARG A 350 10.97 -7.01 8.88
N ALA A 351 11.31 -7.31 7.63
CA ALA A 351 12.65 -7.11 7.10
C ALA A 351 12.59 -6.95 5.57
N PRO A 352 12.07 -5.82 5.05
CA PRO A 352 11.82 -5.63 3.62
C PRO A 352 13.08 -5.63 2.77
N TYR A 353 14.25 -5.37 3.38
CA TYR A 353 15.55 -5.42 2.70
C TYR A 353 16.21 -6.80 2.71
N LEU A 354 15.66 -7.78 3.46
CA LEU A 354 16.22 -9.12 3.59
C LEU A 354 15.27 -10.21 3.10
N LEU A 355 14.01 -10.21 3.58
CA LEU A 355 13.07 -11.30 3.29
C LEU A 355 12.84 -11.51 1.79
N PRO A 356 12.67 -10.46 0.96
CA PRO A 356 12.49 -10.65 -0.47
C PRO A 356 13.73 -11.15 -1.22
N ALA A 357 14.89 -11.18 -0.60
CA ALA A 357 16.11 -11.72 -1.20
C ALA A 357 16.28 -13.23 -0.99
N GLY A 358 15.40 -13.86 -0.22
CA GLY A 358 15.41 -15.28 0.07
C GLY A 358 14.22 -16.03 -0.50
N PRO A 359 14.15 -17.35 -0.31
CA PRO A 359 13.06 -18.19 -0.81
C PRO A 359 11.74 -17.90 -0.10
N ASP A 360 10.64 -18.06 -0.83
CA ASP A 360 9.28 -18.05 -0.29
C ASP A 360 8.70 -19.46 -0.22
N ALA A 361 7.85 -19.69 0.77
CA ALA A 361 6.99 -20.85 0.87
C ALA A 361 5.60 -20.52 0.27
N TYR A 362 5.09 -21.41 -0.57
CA TYR A 362 3.77 -21.29 -1.18
C TYR A 362 3.14 -22.68 -1.37
N GLU A 363 1.89 -22.74 -1.81
CA GLU A 363 1.13 -23.99 -1.91
C GLU A 363 1.15 -24.78 -0.60
N LEU A 364 0.97 -24.05 0.51
CA LEU A 364 0.92 -24.67 1.85
C LEU A 364 -0.33 -25.55 1.96
N ALA A 365 -0.14 -26.79 2.42
CA ALA A 365 -1.22 -27.73 2.65
C ALA A 365 -1.03 -28.48 3.96
N ILE A 366 -2.12 -28.72 4.67
CA ILE A 366 -2.15 -29.58 5.88
C ILE A 366 -3.10 -30.74 5.61
N ALA A 367 -2.65 -31.95 5.89
CA ALA A 367 -3.42 -33.17 5.74
C ALA A 367 -3.35 -34.04 7.02
N PRO A 368 -4.48 -34.56 7.49
CA PRO A 368 -5.85 -34.25 7.07
C PRO A 368 -6.26 -32.81 7.41
N PRO A 369 -7.24 -32.23 6.72
CA PRO A 369 -7.69 -30.85 7.00
C PRO A 369 -8.40 -30.69 8.34
N TYR A 370 -8.70 -31.77 9.00
CA TYR A 370 -9.30 -31.84 10.35
C TYR A 370 -8.51 -32.84 11.19
N ALA A 371 -8.18 -32.47 12.42
CA ALA A 371 -7.48 -33.32 13.35
C ALA A 371 -8.00 -33.15 14.77
N PHE A 372 -7.91 -34.22 15.55
CA PHE A 372 -8.15 -34.19 17.00
C PHE A 372 -6.83 -34.06 17.75
N PRO A 373 -6.84 -33.60 18.99
CA PRO A 373 -5.65 -33.60 19.83
C PRO A 373 -5.01 -34.97 19.88
N GLY A 374 -3.75 -35.09 19.42
CA GLY A 374 -2.98 -36.33 19.35
C GLY A 374 -2.93 -36.98 17.96
N ASP A 375 -3.66 -36.45 16.98
CA ASP A 375 -3.54 -36.90 15.60
C ASP A 375 -2.25 -36.38 14.95
N GLU A 376 -1.70 -37.17 14.02
CA GLU A 376 -0.58 -36.76 13.19
C GLU A 376 -1.09 -35.84 12.04
N LEU A 377 -0.38 -34.76 11.83
CA LEU A 377 -0.62 -33.84 10.71
C LEU A 377 0.58 -33.84 9.77
N GLU A 378 0.32 -33.91 8.48
CA GLU A 378 1.35 -33.69 7.48
C GLU A 378 1.25 -32.25 6.96
N LEU A 379 2.33 -31.48 7.12
CA LEU A 379 2.49 -30.16 6.51
C LEU A 379 3.31 -30.30 5.24
N ARG A 380 2.79 -29.79 4.13
CA ARG A 380 3.50 -29.70 2.84
C ARG A 380 3.60 -28.24 2.40
N ALA A 381 4.73 -27.90 1.78
CA ALA A 381 4.97 -26.59 1.18
C ALA A 381 5.82 -26.73 -0.07
N THR A 382 5.62 -25.87 -1.04
CA THR A 382 6.58 -25.64 -2.12
C THR A 382 7.46 -24.46 -1.74
N LEU A 383 8.78 -24.62 -1.85
CA LEU A 383 9.77 -23.60 -1.54
C LEU A 383 10.50 -23.19 -2.83
N SER A 384 10.61 -21.92 -3.11
CA SER A 384 11.36 -21.44 -4.29
C SER A 384 11.88 -20.02 -4.10
N ASP A 385 13.13 -19.80 -4.47
CA ASP A 385 13.73 -18.48 -4.62
C ASP A 385 13.69 -18.00 -6.08
N ALA A 386 13.43 -18.90 -7.02
CA ALA A 386 13.38 -18.60 -8.44
C ALA A 386 11.96 -18.20 -8.95
N ARG A 387 10.92 -18.34 -8.12
CA ARG A 387 9.53 -18.10 -8.50
C ARG A 387 9.32 -16.78 -9.22
N TYR A 388 9.94 -15.72 -8.72
CA TYR A 388 9.74 -14.35 -9.18
C TYR A 388 10.61 -13.97 -10.39
N ASN A 389 11.42 -14.90 -10.91
CA ASN A 389 12.27 -14.69 -12.07
C ASN A 389 11.56 -14.98 -13.41
N GLN A 390 10.35 -15.54 -13.36
CA GLN A 390 9.55 -15.88 -14.54
C GLN A 390 8.50 -14.80 -14.80
N MET A 391 8.94 -13.65 -15.31
CA MET A 391 8.03 -12.50 -15.50
C MET A 391 7.99 -12.04 -16.96
N VAL A 392 6.76 -11.95 -17.46
CA VAL A 392 6.47 -11.47 -18.81
C VAL A 392 6.83 -9.98 -18.97
N ASN A 393 6.65 -9.17 -17.90
CA ASN A 393 6.79 -7.72 -17.95
C ASN A 393 8.20 -7.21 -17.62
N GLN A 394 9.14 -8.11 -17.27
CA GLN A 394 10.51 -7.74 -16.90
C GLN A 394 11.52 -8.14 -17.95
N LEU A 395 11.10 -8.19 -19.21
CA LEU A 395 11.98 -8.50 -20.35
C LEU A 395 13.15 -7.52 -20.39
N GLY A 396 14.37 -8.04 -20.19
CA GLY A 396 15.59 -7.26 -20.16
C GLY A 396 16.14 -6.90 -18.76
N ALA A 397 15.37 -7.07 -17.69
CA ALA A 397 15.84 -6.77 -16.34
C ALA A 397 16.79 -7.84 -15.75
N GLY A 398 17.01 -8.94 -16.44
CA GLY A 398 17.80 -10.07 -15.94
C GLY A 398 17.10 -10.85 -14.82
N ALA A 399 17.67 -11.97 -14.41
CA ALA A 399 17.18 -12.73 -13.26
C ALA A 399 17.63 -12.08 -11.95
N LEU A 400 16.79 -12.13 -10.92
CA LEU A 400 17.24 -11.87 -9.54
C LEU A 400 18.19 -12.98 -9.11
N PRO A 401 19.16 -12.69 -8.23
CA PRO A 401 19.99 -13.72 -7.62
C PRO A 401 19.12 -14.79 -6.95
N VAL A 402 19.42 -16.05 -7.17
CA VAL A 402 18.73 -17.19 -6.58
C VAL A 402 19.62 -17.83 -5.52
N GLN A 403 19.10 -17.99 -4.32
CA GLN A 403 19.79 -18.64 -3.22
C GLN A 403 19.43 -20.13 -3.15
N ALA A 404 20.41 -20.96 -2.79
CA ALA A 404 20.13 -22.38 -2.53
C ALA A 404 19.33 -22.51 -1.22
N ILE A 405 18.27 -23.31 -1.25
CA ILE A 405 17.50 -23.65 -0.06
C ILE A 405 18.21 -24.83 0.61
N VAL A 406 18.71 -24.61 1.82
CA VAL A 406 19.50 -25.62 2.55
C VAL A 406 18.75 -26.23 3.72
N ALA A 407 17.67 -25.59 4.17
CA ALA A 407 16.81 -26.07 5.24
C ALA A 407 15.45 -25.37 5.18
N ALA A 408 14.44 -25.97 5.77
CA ALA A 408 13.14 -25.38 6.00
C ALA A 408 12.59 -25.80 7.35
N ASP A 409 11.98 -24.86 8.06
CA ASP A 409 11.36 -25.10 9.35
C ASP A 409 9.92 -24.58 9.35
N ALA A 410 9.05 -25.31 10.04
CA ALA A 410 7.73 -24.81 10.42
C ALA A 410 7.71 -24.43 11.90
N TYR A 411 6.77 -23.58 12.26
CA TYR A 411 6.56 -23.14 13.64
C TYR A 411 5.07 -23.23 13.98
N ASP A 412 4.74 -23.80 15.13
CA ASP A 412 3.37 -23.91 15.60
C ASP A 412 3.09 -22.86 16.68
N GLY A 413 2.11 -22.01 16.42
CA GLY A 413 1.56 -21.02 17.37
C GLY A 413 2.47 -19.86 17.74
N ILE A 414 3.80 -20.05 17.81
CA ILE A 414 4.77 -19.02 18.18
C ILE A 414 5.68 -18.69 16.99
N PRO A 415 5.65 -17.45 16.45
CA PRO A 415 6.50 -17.07 15.34
C PRO A 415 8.01 -17.18 15.66
N PRO A 416 8.87 -17.41 14.66
CA PRO A 416 10.31 -17.67 14.85
C PRO A 416 11.08 -16.54 15.56
N TRP A 417 10.57 -15.31 15.54
CA TRP A 417 11.20 -14.16 16.21
C TRP A 417 10.77 -13.98 17.67
N GLN A 418 9.86 -14.80 18.19
CA GLN A 418 9.38 -14.73 19.58
C GLN A 418 10.08 -15.73 20.46
N ALA A 419 10.29 -15.36 21.72
CA ALA A 419 10.85 -16.28 22.72
C ALA A 419 9.92 -17.47 22.93
N GLY A 420 10.48 -18.67 22.96
CA GLY A 420 9.74 -19.93 23.10
C GLY A 420 9.33 -20.57 21.76
N ALA A 421 9.65 -19.96 20.62
CA ALA A 421 9.46 -20.59 19.32
C ALA A 421 10.26 -21.90 19.21
N VAL A 422 9.61 -22.92 18.70
CA VAL A 422 10.22 -24.25 18.48
C VAL A 422 10.18 -24.54 16.99
N ALA A 423 11.35 -24.72 16.38
CA ALA A 423 11.47 -25.11 14.98
C ALA A 423 11.09 -26.58 14.80
N LEU A 424 10.25 -26.82 13.81
CA LEU A 424 9.89 -28.17 13.34
C LEU A 424 10.54 -28.35 11.96
N PRO A 425 11.69 -29.05 11.86
CA PRO A 425 12.39 -29.20 10.60
C PRO A 425 11.54 -29.97 9.59
N LEU A 426 11.44 -29.44 8.38
CA LEU A 426 10.78 -30.06 7.24
C LEU A 426 11.81 -30.89 6.46
N ALA A 427 11.39 -32.04 5.95
CA ALA A 427 12.20 -32.88 5.10
C ALA A 427 11.91 -32.56 3.61
N ALA A 428 12.93 -32.50 2.79
CA ALA A 428 12.75 -32.41 1.35
C ALA A 428 12.10 -33.71 0.81
N ALA A 429 11.06 -33.59 0.02
CA ALA A 429 10.30 -34.74 -0.47
C ALA A 429 11.14 -35.66 -1.41
N ASP A 430 12.11 -35.06 -2.12
CA ASP A 430 13.04 -35.72 -3.03
C ASP A 430 14.45 -35.95 -2.43
N GLY A 431 14.64 -35.58 -1.15
CA GLY A 431 15.92 -35.67 -0.46
C GLY A 431 16.89 -34.51 -0.78
N SER A 432 16.46 -33.49 -1.52
CA SER A 432 17.22 -32.25 -1.82
C SER A 432 16.38 -31.02 -1.53
N TYR A 433 17.02 -29.93 -1.13
CA TYR A 433 16.39 -28.63 -0.97
C TYR A 433 16.75 -27.73 -2.17
#